data_6fc02e39bc123b52a44d3920f59d9479
#
_entry.id   6fc02e39bc123b52a44d3920f59d9479
#
_cell.length_a   1.000
_cell.length_b   1.000
_cell.length_c   1.000
_cell.angle_alpha   90.00
_cell.angle_beta   90.00
_cell.angle_gamma   90.00
#
_symmetry.space_group_name_H-M   'P 1'
#
loop_
_entity.id
_entity.type
_entity.pdbx_description
1 polymer ?
#
loop_
_entity_poly.entity_id
_entity_poly.type
_entity_poly.pdbx_seq_one_letter_code
_entity_poly.pdbx_strand_id
1 'polypeptide(L)'
;MQKSKSKYEKNLSRVVKETILTSIGAGFCIPVITVFFNSIGMNQTAIGFSQMMFTVVMVCLDIPMGYLADRFNRKVLNVIGDIGVALVFLFYACAKNLYMVVLAESLLGIFTAMTNGVDQSFIKYNANKIDESGKLFKKITARLYIYRYIMIIVVMLIGSFIAKYSLRLTIALSFLPYLIGSIYAFKIEDYAEKIEVKHSNHLKDMTYNMKKILKTPKVKTYIASYILGKEVTHAQIWVFTPLMLMVGVPIEIVSLGWIFSYIMQIIGAKIAEKMIDVRISTKFVIPMILSLSWMMIIIIKTNIFTIWLIGINGLVQGLTSGSLITPMQEVTKDEVQTTVLSIASTGARLLYIPLVYIINYLGNIHLQYAFAGVIAIFLIPSIIVFALLKKIEKKAF
;
A
#
# COMPACT_ATOMS: atom_id res chain seq x y z
N MET A 1 15.36 32.09 -17.67
CA MET A 1 14.73 30.78 -17.81
C MET A 1 15.61 29.62 -17.38
N GLN A 2 16.86 29.46 -17.76
CA GLN A 2 17.72 28.34 -17.35
C GLN A 2 17.96 28.24 -15.84
N LYS A 3 18.23 29.33 -15.13
CA LYS A 3 18.42 29.39 -13.66
C LYS A 3 17.15 28.96 -12.89
N SER A 4 15.97 29.23 -13.45
CA SER A 4 14.69 28.86 -12.84
C SER A 4 14.41 27.35 -12.96
N LYS A 5 14.74 26.70 -14.08
CA LYS A 5 14.58 25.25 -14.25
C LYS A 5 15.50 24.46 -13.31
N SER A 6 16.74 24.92 -13.13
CA SER A 6 17.73 24.28 -12.24
C SER A 6 17.26 24.13 -10.78
N LYS A 7 16.49 25.08 -10.24
CA LYS A 7 15.99 24.98 -8.86
C LYS A 7 14.96 23.86 -8.71
N TYR A 8 14.05 23.70 -9.70
CA TYR A 8 13.06 22.63 -9.69
C TYR A 8 13.67 21.23 -9.90
N GLU A 9 14.72 21.14 -10.74
CA GLU A 9 15.47 19.88 -10.92
C GLU A 9 16.18 19.47 -9.64
N LYS A 10 16.83 20.41 -8.95
CA LYS A 10 17.48 20.15 -7.66
C LYS A 10 16.47 19.73 -6.60
N ASN A 11 15.32 20.39 -6.55
CA ASN A 11 14.26 20.06 -5.61
C ASN A 11 13.67 18.67 -5.90
N LEU A 12 13.41 18.37 -7.17
CA LEU A 12 12.93 17.07 -7.63
C LEU A 12 13.90 15.93 -7.27
N SER A 13 15.22 16.17 -7.43
CA SER A 13 16.25 15.19 -7.01
C SER A 13 16.21 14.92 -5.50
N ARG A 14 15.91 15.93 -4.68
CA ARG A 14 15.78 15.76 -3.20
C ARG A 14 14.58 14.89 -2.86
N VAL A 15 13.42 15.16 -3.47
CA VAL A 15 12.19 14.36 -3.27
C VAL A 15 12.42 12.91 -3.68
N VAL A 16 13.02 12.67 -4.85
CA VAL A 16 13.32 11.31 -5.33
C VAL A 16 14.23 10.57 -4.35
N LYS A 17 15.27 11.20 -3.83
CA LYS A 17 16.18 10.58 -2.85
C LYS A 17 15.49 10.27 -1.53
N GLU A 18 14.69 11.18 -1.03
CA GLU A 18 13.89 11.00 0.19
C GLU A 18 12.93 9.81 0.00
N THR A 19 12.14 9.78 -1.07
CA THR A 19 11.19 8.69 -1.36
C THR A 19 11.87 7.31 -1.50
N ILE A 20 13.09 7.24 -2.05
CA ILE A 20 13.87 6.00 -2.12
C ILE A 20 14.32 5.58 -0.71
N LEU A 21 14.84 6.50 0.09
CA LEU A 21 15.34 6.22 1.44
C LEU A 21 14.22 5.72 2.38
N THR A 22 13.07 6.38 2.38
CA THR A 22 11.91 5.92 3.17
C THR A 22 11.45 4.53 2.77
N SER A 23 11.51 4.19 1.47
CA SER A 23 11.22 2.84 0.97
C SER A 23 12.25 1.80 1.44
N ILE A 24 13.54 2.15 1.48
CA ILE A 24 14.60 1.31 2.04
C ILE A 24 14.32 1.01 3.52
N GLY A 25 13.93 2.02 4.30
CA GLY A 25 13.62 1.84 5.72
C GLY A 25 12.55 0.77 5.96
N ALA A 26 11.46 0.80 5.22
CA ALA A 26 10.41 -0.22 5.31
C ALA A 26 10.93 -1.63 4.93
N GLY A 27 11.84 -1.73 3.96
CA GLY A 27 12.37 -3.00 3.45
C GLY A 27 13.05 -3.86 4.49
N PHE A 28 13.74 -3.29 5.49
CA PHE A 28 14.40 -4.07 6.53
C PHE A 28 13.44 -4.93 7.34
N CYS A 29 12.29 -4.40 7.72
CA CYS A 29 11.38 -5.06 8.65
C CYS A 29 10.32 -5.94 7.96
N ILE A 30 9.90 -5.66 6.72
CA ILE A 30 8.78 -6.37 6.06
C ILE A 30 8.85 -7.88 6.18
N PRO A 31 9.95 -8.59 5.86
CA PRO A 31 9.99 -10.05 5.91
C PRO A 31 9.95 -10.61 7.33
N VAL A 32 10.36 -9.85 8.35
CA VAL A 32 10.65 -10.37 9.68
C VAL A 32 9.83 -9.77 10.81
N ILE A 33 8.98 -8.76 10.51
CA ILE A 33 8.22 -8.03 11.54
C ILE A 33 7.27 -8.95 12.31
N THR A 34 6.61 -9.90 11.65
CA THR A 34 5.72 -10.87 12.29
C THR A 34 6.50 -11.83 13.20
N VAL A 35 7.72 -12.20 12.81
CA VAL A 35 8.61 -13.03 13.64
C VAL A 35 9.02 -12.28 14.90
N PHE A 36 9.32 -10.98 14.75
CA PHE A 36 9.62 -10.13 15.90
C PHE A 36 8.42 -10.03 16.84
N PHE A 37 7.22 -9.81 16.33
CA PHE A 37 6.01 -9.74 17.16
C PHE A 37 5.76 -11.07 17.89
N ASN A 38 5.95 -12.22 17.23
CA ASN A 38 5.85 -13.52 17.87
C ASN A 38 6.93 -13.69 18.97
N SER A 39 8.16 -13.18 18.75
CA SER A 39 9.26 -13.29 19.73
C SER A 39 9.03 -12.52 21.04
N ILE A 40 8.12 -11.56 21.03
CA ILE A 40 7.71 -10.79 22.23
C ILE A 40 6.35 -11.25 22.79
N GLY A 41 5.90 -12.45 22.39
CA GLY A 41 4.70 -13.10 22.93
C GLY A 41 3.38 -12.71 22.27
N MET A 42 3.40 -12.04 21.10
CA MET A 42 2.18 -11.76 20.37
C MET A 42 1.78 -12.99 19.53
N ASN A 43 0.54 -13.40 19.65
CA ASN A 43 -0.06 -14.38 18.76
C ASN A 43 -0.60 -13.71 17.48
N GLN A 44 -1.05 -14.51 16.53
CA GLN A 44 -1.53 -14.00 15.23
C GLN A 44 -2.73 -13.05 15.36
N THR A 45 -3.64 -13.29 16.32
CA THR A 45 -4.76 -12.39 16.61
C THR A 45 -4.29 -11.01 17.09
N ALA A 46 -3.29 -10.98 17.97
CA ALA A 46 -2.69 -9.75 18.48
C ALA A 46 -2.00 -8.95 17.36
N ILE A 47 -1.37 -9.64 16.41
CA ILE A 47 -0.81 -9.01 15.20
C ILE A 47 -1.92 -8.38 14.37
N GLY A 48 -3.01 -9.12 14.09
CA GLY A 48 -4.16 -8.59 13.35
C GLY A 48 -4.79 -7.37 14.04
N PHE A 49 -4.89 -7.39 15.37
CA PHE A 49 -5.39 -6.26 16.16
C PHE A 49 -4.49 -5.02 16.04
N SER A 50 -3.17 -5.19 16.13
CA SER A 50 -2.24 -4.07 16.01
C SER A 50 -2.32 -3.42 14.62
N GLN A 51 -2.43 -4.21 13.55
CA GLN A 51 -2.57 -3.72 12.17
C GLN A 51 -3.94 -3.06 11.91
N MET A 52 -4.98 -3.56 12.57
CA MET A 52 -6.28 -2.89 12.59
C MET A 52 -6.15 -1.50 13.20
N MET A 53 -5.47 -1.35 14.35
CA MET A 53 -5.27 -0.05 15.00
C MET A 53 -4.47 0.94 14.14
N PHE A 54 -3.39 0.49 13.51
CA PHE A 54 -2.66 1.29 12.51
C PHE A 54 -3.61 1.85 11.45
N THR A 55 -4.43 0.99 10.86
CA THR A 55 -5.33 1.35 9.76
C THR A 55 -6.45 2.29 10.22
N VAL A 56 -7.02 2.05 11.40
CA VAL A 56 -8.04 2.94 12.01
C VAL A 56 -7.48 4.34 12.19
N VAL A 57 -6.31 4.47 12.81
CA VAL A 57 -5.66 5.77 13.04
C VAL A 57 -5.37 6.46 11.71
N MET A 58 -4.83 5.73 10.73
CA MET A 58 -4.53 6.27 9.42
C MET A 58 -5.79 6.78 8.70
N VAL A 59 -6.88 6.00 8.70
CA VAL A 59 -8.15 6.42 8.05
C VAL A 59 -8.75 7.64 8.74
N CYS A 60 -8.71 7.70 10.06
CA CYS A 60 -9.22 8.85 10.82
C CYS A 60 -8.43 10.13 10.53
N LEU A 61 -7.13 10.00 10.26
CA LEU A 61 -6.23 11.14 10.08
C LEU A 61 -5.98 11.52 8.62
N ASP A 62 -6.25 10.68 7.64
CA ASP A 62 -6.00 10.97 6.21
C ASP A 62 -6.65 12.30 5.78
N ILE A 63 -7.92 12.53 6.14
CA ILE A 63 -8.63 13.77 5.78
C ILE A 63 -8.11 14.99 6.55
N PRO A 64 -7.97 14.95 7.89
CA PRO A 64 -7.36 16.05 8.65
C PRO A 64 -5.93 16.40 8.19
N MET A 65 -5.10 15.39 7.92
CA MET A 65 -3.72 15.62 7.49
C MET A 65 -3.64 16.18 6.06
N GLY A 66 -4.51 15.73 5.15
CA GLY A 66 -4.65 16.35 3.82
C GLY A 66 -5.02 17.83 3.91
N TYR A 67 -6.00 18.18 4.76
CA TYR A 67 -6.38 19.58 5.00
C TYR A 67 -5.23 20.40 5.62
N LEU A 68 -4.50 19.82 6.57
CA LEU A 68 -3.33 20.46 7.16
C LEU A 68 -2.21 20.67 6.13
N ALA A 69 -1.98 19.69 5.23
CA ALA A 69 -0.98 19.80 4.17
C ALA A 69 -1.27 20.93 3.19
N ASP A 70 -2.56 21.17 2.88
CA ASP A 70 -2.95 22.27 1.98
C ASP A 70 -2.88 23.65 2.66
N ARG A 71 -3.11 23.72 3.95
CA ARG A 71 -3.17 24.98 4.71
C ARG A 71 -1.83 25.37 5.33
N PHE A 72 -1.07 24.40 5.80
CA PHE A 72 0.26 24.59 6.37
C PHE A 72 1.34 24.29 5.33
N ASN A 73 2.57 24.19 5.75
CA ASN A 73 3.69 23.86 4.88
C ASN A 73 3.82 22.34 4.74
N ARG A 74 3.55 21.81 3.54
CA ARG A 74 3.68 20.36 3.22
C ARG A 74 5.06 19.82 3.60
N LYS A 75 6.11 20.62 3.45
CA LYS A 75 7.47 20.28 3.87
C LYS A 75 7.54 19.97 5.36
N VAL A 76 6.91 20.80 6.21
CA VAL A 76 6.94 20.60 7.67
C VAL A 76 6.27 19.29 8.06
N LEU A 77 5.10 18.99 7.48
CA LEU A 77 4.43 17.72 7.71
C LEU A 77 5.25 16.53 7.26
N ASN A 78 5.90 16.62 6.09
CA ASN A 78 6.77 15.57 5.58
C ASN A 78 7.97 15.31 6.50
N VAL A 79 8.66 16.37 6.93
CA VAL A 79 9.81 16.26 7.84
C VAL A 79 9.41 15.65 9.19
N ILE A 80 8.31 16.13 9.79
CA ILE A 80 7.80 15.61 11.07
C ILE A 80 7.37 14.16 10.90
N GLY A 81 6.70 13.83 9.80
CA GLY A 81 6.28 12.46 9.50
C GLY A 81 7.47 11.51 9.38
N ASP A 82 8.48 11.85 8.59
CA ASP A 82 9.67 11.00 8.40
C ASP A 82 10.46 10.81 9.70
N ILE A 83 10.70 11.88 10.46
CA ILE A 83 11.35 11.80 11.78
C ILE A 83 10.50 10.94 12.73
N GLY A 84 9.19 11.15 12.74
CA GLY A 84 8.26 10.39 13.54
C GLY A 84 8.30 8.90 13.22
N VAL A 85 8.24 8.52 11.93
CA VAL A 85 8.38 7.12 11.49
C VAL A 85 9.73 6.56 11.90
N ALA A 86 10.84 7.31 11.74
CA ALA A 86 12.15 6.87 12.19
C ALA A 86 12.13 6.53 13.69
N LEU A 87 11.64 7.42 14.54
CA LEU A 87 11.58 7.20 15.99
C LEU A 87 10.66 6.02 16.37
N VAL A 88 9.57 5.81 15.61
CA VAL A 88 8.70 4.65 15.82
C VAL A 88 9.46 3.33 15.60
N PHE A 89 10.34 3.23 14.61
CA PHE A 89 11.14 2.01 14.42
C PHE A 89 12.11 1.75 15.57
N LEU A 90 12.67 2.78 16.18
CA LEU A 90 13.44 2.60 17.42
C LEU A 90 12.54 2.17 18.58
N PHE A 91 11.35 2.74 18.70
CA PHE A 91 10.39 2.35 19.70
C PHE A 91 9.94 0.89 19.52
N TYR A 92 9.71 0.44 18.27
CA TYR A 92 9.46 -0.97 17.97
C TYR A 92 10.60 -1.88 18.45
N ALA A 93 11.83 -1.53 18.15
CA ALA A 93 12.98 -2.34 18.58
C ALA A 93 13.06 -2.49 20.11
N CYS A 94 12.49 -1.55 20.87
CA CYS A 94 12.38 -1.59 22.33
C CYS A 94 11.10 -2.28 22.83
N ALA A 95 10.14 -2.61 21.95
CA ALA A 95 8.86 -3.18 22.35
C ALA A 95 9.03 -4.55 23.02
N LYS A 96 8.24 -4.79 24.07
CA LYS A 96 8.28 -6.02 24.89
C LYS A 96 6.93 -6.72 24.99
N ASN A 97 5.85 -6.09 24.52
CA ASN A 97 4.49 -6.61 24.65
C ASN A 97 3.55 -5.96 23.62
N LEU A 98 2.34 -6.50 23.54
CA LEU A 98 1.27 -6.02 22.65
C LEU A 98 0.99 -4.52 22.83
N TYR A 99 0.92 -3.99 24.05
CA TYR A 99 0.56 -2.60 24.29
C TYR A 99 1.56 -1.63 23.66
N MET A 100 2.85 -1.93 23.77
CA MET A 100 3.91 -1.14 23.14
C MET A 100 3.81 -1.21 21.61
N VAL A 101 3.52 -2.39 21.05
CA VAL A 101 3.32 -2.54 19.59
C VAL A 101 2.09 -1.78 19.12
N VAL A 102 0.96 -1.86 19.82
CA VAL A 102 -0.26 -1.11 19.47
C VAL A 102 -0.02 0.41 19.51
N LEU A 103 0.75 0.87 20.51
CA LEU A 103 1.14 2.28 20.57
C LEU A 103 2.05 2.66 19.40
N ALA A 104 3.05 1.81 19.08
CA ALA A 104 3.94 2.02 17.94
C ALA A 104 3.16 2.06 16.61
N GLU A 105 2.24 1.11 16.39
CA GLU A 105 1.38 1.08 15.19
C GLU A 105 0.48 2.33 15.11
N SER A 106 -0.07 2.77 16.24
CA SER A 106 -0.88 3.99 16.27
C SER A 106 -0.04 5.22 15.91
N LEU A 107 1.16 5.36 16.47
CA LEU A 107 2.10 6.42 16.13
C LEU A 107 2.54 6.33 14.66
N LEU A 108 2.82 5.11 14.16
CA LEU A 108 3.15 4.88 12.76
C LEU A 108 2.00 5.35 11.85
N GLY A 109 0.76 5.05 12.21
CA GLY A 109 -0.43 5.53 11.51
C GLY A 109 -0.52 7.06 11.45
N ILE A 110 -0.23 7.76 12.56
CA ILE A 110 -0.21 9.23 12.63
C ILE A 110 0.85 9.79 11.68
N PHE A 111 2.10 9.35 11.81
CA PHE A 111 3.20 9.91 11.03
C PHE A 111 3.12 9.54 9.55
N THR A 112 2.64 8.33 9.22
CA THR A 112 2.38 7.94 7.83
C THR A 112 1.25 8.76 7.19
N ALA A 113 0.20 9.11 7.94
CA ALA A 113 -0.85 9.99 7.44
C ALA A 113 -0.34 11.41 7.13
N MET A 114 0.67 11.90 7.84
CA MET A 114 1.31 13.21 7.57
C MET A 114 2.08 13.23 6.24
N THR A 115 2.71 12.12 5.85
CA THR A 115 3.51 12.01 4.62
C THR A 115 2.71 11.51 3.41
N ASN A 116 1.51 10.96 3.65
CA ASN A 116 0.71 10.32 2.60
C ASN A 116 0.36 11.27 1.45
N GLY A 117 0.88 10.95 0.25
CA GLY A 117 0.65 11.74 -0.97
C GLY A 117 1.50 13.01 -1.11
N VAL A 118 2.25 13.41 -0.08
CA VAL A 118 3.10 14.61 -0.11
C VAL A 118 4.20 14.46 -1.16
N ASP A 119 4.88 13.33 -1.22
CA ASP A 119 5.91 13.01 -2.21
C ASP A 119 5.41 13.17 -3.64
N GLN A 120 4.25 12.54 -3.94
CA GLN A 120 3.65 12.61 -5.28
C GLN A 120 3.28 14.04 -5.66
N SER A 121 2.82 14.82 -4.69
CA SER A 121 2.49 16.23 -4.86
C SER A 121 3.75 17.04 -5.23
N PHE A 122 4.87 16.87 -4.51
CA PHE A 122 6.14 17.51 -4.80
C PHE A 122 6.71 17.08 -6.14
N ILE A 123 6.69 15.79 -6.46
CA ILE A 123 7.17 15.26 -7.76
C ILE A 123 6.36 15.90 -8.89
N LYS A 124 5.03 15.89 -8.79
CA LYS A 124 4.14 16.45 -9.82
C LYS A 124 4.37 17.92 -10.02
N TYR A 125 4.42 18.70 -8.94
CA TYR A 125 4.63 20.13 -9.00
C TYR A 125 5.96 20.49 -9.67
N ASN A 126 7.07 19.93 -9.20
CA ASN A 126 8.40 20.25 -9.72
C ASN A 126 8.58 19.75 -11.17
N ALA A 127 8.09 18.55 -11.50
CA ALA A 127 8.16 18.02 -12.86
C ALA A 127 7.38 18.86 -13.86
N ASN A 128 6.17 19.33 -13.51
CA ASN A 128 5.35 20.17 -14.38
C ASN A 128 5.95 21.59 -14.57
N LYS A 129 6.71 22.11 -13.60
CA LYS A 129 7.44 23.37 -13.77
C LYS A 129 8.67 23.24 -14.70
N ILE A 130 9.18 22.03 -14.90
CA ILE A 130 10.26 21.73 -15.84
C ILE A 130 9.71 21.38 -17.24
N ASP A 131 8.63 20.60 -17.28
CA ASP A 131 7.98 20.09 -18.50
C ASP A 131 6.46 20.09 -18.31
N GLU A 132 5.79 21.09 -18.92
CA GLU A 132 4.35 21.28 -18.84
C GLU A 132 3.54 20.16 -19.53
N SER A 133 4.19 19.37 -20.41
CA SER A 133 3.52 18.26 -21.12
C SER A 133 3.11 17.09 -20.21
N GLY A 134 3.57 17.07 -18.97
CA GLY A 134 3.36 15.98 -18.00
C GLY A 134 4.14 14.70 -18.30
N LYS A 135 4.91 14.64 -19.41
CA LYS A 135 5.72 13.47 -19.78
C LYS A 135 6.82 13.20 -18.76
N LEU A 136 7.45 14.27 -18.26
CA LEU A 136 8.51 14.17 -17.24
C LEU A 136 7.97 13.57 -15.94
N PHE A 137 6.80 14.02 -15.48
CA PHE A 137 6.16 13.46 -14.29
C PHE A 137 5.91 11.95 -14.42
N LYS A 138 5.30 11.51 -15.53
CA LYS A 138 5.06 10.09 -15.80
C LYS A 138 6.36 9.27 -15.83
N LYS A 139 7.39 9.79 -16.50
CA LYS A 139 8.71 9.15 -16.61
C LYS A 139 9.39 8.99 -15.25
N ILE A 140 9.37 10.04 -14.42
CA ILE A 140 9.99 10.01 -13.07
C ILE A 140 9.25 9.05 -12.17
N THR A 141 7.91 9.12 -12.12
CA THR A 141 7.10 8.23 -11.31
C THR A 141 7.33 6.76 -11.66
N ALA A 142 7.38 6.43 -12.96
CA ALA A 142 7.66 5.05 -13.41
C ALA A 142 9.06 4.58 -13.01
N ARG A 143 10.10 5.43 -13.20
CA ARG A 143 11.47 5.10 -12.80
C ARG A 143 11.62 4.96 -11.29
N LEU A 144 11.00 5.86 -10.53
CA LEU A 144 11.02 5.84 -9.07
C LEU A 144 10.40 4.54 -8.54
N TYR A 145 9.32 4.07 -9.15
CA TYR A 145 8.69 2.80 -8.82
C TYR A 145 9.68 1.63 -8.96
N ILE A 146 10.41 1.57 -10.08
CA ILE A 146 11.42 0.53 -10.34
C ILE A 146 12.56 0.60 -9.32
N TYR A 147 13.12 1.80 -9.09
CA TYR A 147 14.23 1.96 -8.12
C TYR A 147 13.82 1.60 -6.71
N ARG A 148 12.61 1.99 -6.27
CA ARG A 148 12.07 1.60 -4.97
C ARG A 148 12.02 0.08 -4.80
N TYR A 149 11.49 -0.65 -5.77
CA TYR A 149 11.42 -2.11 -5.69
C TYR A 149 12.80 -2.77 -5.67
N ILE A 150 13.72 -2.33 -6.52
CA ILE A 150 15.10 -2.85 -6.51
C ILE A 150 15.73 -2.65 -5.13
N MET A 151 15.62 -1.44 -4.57
CA MET A 151 16.21 -1.14 -3.26
C MET A 151 15.53 -1.91 -2.13
N ILE A 152 14.21 -2.04 -2.14
CA ILE A 152 13.46 -2.85 -1.17
C ILE A 152 13.93 -4.32 -1.23
N ILE A 153 14.08 -4.89 -2.41
CA ILE A 153 14.56 -6.28 -2.60
C ILE A 153 15.94 -6.47 -1.96
N VAL A 154 16.89 -5.56 -2.26
CA VAL A 154 18.25 -5.64 -1.70
C VAL A 154 18.21 -5.57 -0.18
N VAL A 155 17.44 -4.65 0.36
CA VAL A 155 17.37 -4.42 1.81
C VAL A 155 16.61 -5.54 2.54
N MET A 156 15.62 -6.16 1.91
CA MET A 156 14.94 -7.36 2.45
C MET A 156 15.91 -8.53 2.65
N LEU A 157 16.83 -8.76 1.69
CA LEU A 157 17.85 -9.80 1.83
C LEU A 157 18.78 -9.50 2.99
N ILE A 158 19.28 -8.27 3.09
CA ILE A 158 20.13 -7.82 4.19
C ILE A 158 19.41 -7.95 5.52
N GLY A 159 18.16 -7.49 5.60
CA GLY A 159 17.33 -7.55 6.80
C GLY A 159 17.10 -8.97 7.29
N SER A 160 16.74 -9.90 6.40
CA SER A 160 16.55 -11.31 6.77
C SER A 160 17.84 -11.97 7.25
N PHE A 161 18.98 -11.64 6.64
CA PHE A 161 20.28 -12.14 7.08
C PHE A 161 20.65 -11.62 8.49
N ILE A 162 20.43 -10.34 8.76
CA ILE A 162 20.68 -9.74 10.08
C ILE A 162 19.70 -10.31 11.13
N ALA A 163 18.46 -10.59 10.74
CA ALA A 163 17.44 -11.14 11.63
C ALA A 163 17.80 -12.48 12.24
N LYS A 164 18.66 -13.26 11.59
CA LYS A 164 19.26 -14.47 12.16
C LYS A 164 19.99 -14.21 13.47
N TYR A 165 20.65 -13.07 13.57
CA TYR A 165 21.45 -12.69 14.75
C TYR A 165 20.62 -11.86 15.72
N SER A 166 19.81 -10.92 15.22
CA SER A 166 19.00 -10.06 16.08
C SER A 166 17.80 -9.46 15.32
N LEU A 167 16.59 -9.89 15.66
CA LEU A 167 15.35 -9.30 15.17
C LEU A 167 15.24 -7.82 15.55
N ARG A 168 15.61 -7.47 16.78
CA ARG A 168 15.56 -6.09 17.28
C ARG A 168 16.49 -5.17 16.50
N LEU A 169 17.71 -5.62 16.20
CA LEU A 169 18.65 -4.86 15.38
C LEU A 169 18.11 -4.64 13.96
N THR A 170 17.54 -5.67 13.37
CA THR A 170 16.93 -5.57 12.02
C THR A 170 15.86 -4.48 11.97
N ILE A 171 14.97 -4.43 12.97
CA ILE A 171 13.91 -3.43 13.05
C ILE A 171 14.50 -2.04 13.35
N ALA A 172 15.47 -1.94 14.26
CA ALA A 172 16.14 -0.68 14.58
C ALA A 172 16.84 -0.07 13.36
N LEU A 173 17.41 -0.90 12.46
CA LEU A 173 18.09 -0.42 11.26
C LEU A 173 17.14 0.33 10.30
N SER A 174 15.84 0.11 10.36
CA SER A 174 14.86 0.90 9.62
C SER A 174 14.89 2.40 9.99
N PHE A 175 15.33 2.74 11.21
CA PHE A 175 15.47 4.12 11.65
C PHE A 175 16.41 4.95 10.75
N LEU A 176 17.56 4.39 10.37
CA LEU A 176 18.59 5.14 9.65
C LEU A 176 18.14 5.70 8.29
N PRO A 177 17.54 4.91 7.39
CA PRO A 177 17.07 5.44 6.10
C PRO A 177 15.98 6.49 6.25
N TYR A 178 15.05 6.34 7.20
CA TYR A 178 14.03 7.37 7.46
C TYR A 178 14.65 8.65 8.01
N LEU A 179 15.62 8.55 8.92
CA LEU A 179 16.34 9.73 9.44
C LEU A 179 17.13 10.43 8.33
N ILE A 180 17.84 9.69 7.47
CA ILE A 180 18.55 10.28 6.34
C ILE A 180 17.54 10.86 5.33
N GLY A 181 16.41 10.20 5.11
CA GLY A 181 15.29 10.69 4.29
C GLY A 181 14.79 12.04 4.79
N SER A 182 14.58 12.19 6.10
CA SER A 182 14.14 13.46 6.71
C SER A 182 15.09 14.63 6.47
N ILE A 183 16.41 14.37 6.35
CA ILE A 183 17.39 15.40 5.99
C ILE A 183 17.15 15.89 4.56
N TYR A 184 16.81 15.00 3.64
CA TYR A 184 16.41 15.40 2.28
C TYR A 184 15.07 16.10 2.28
N ALA A 185 14.07 15.62 3.03
CA ALA A 185 12.78 16.26 3.23
C ALA A 185 12.94 17.71 3.75
N PHE A 186 13.83 17.92 4.72
CA PHE A 186 14.14 19.24 5.24
C PHE A 186 14.74 20.19 4.17
N LYS A 187 15.49 19.66 3.19
CA LYS A 187 16.07 20.43 2.08
C LYS A 187 15.09 20.66 0.92
N ILE A 188 13.92 20.01 0.91
CA ILE A 188 12.86 20.25 -0.08
C ILE A 188 12.32 21.66 0.15
N GLU A 189 12.05 22.38 -0.95
CA GLU A 189 11.44 23.70 -0.91
C GLU A 189 10.02 23.61 -1.46
N ASP A 190 9.04 24.09 -0.70
CA ASP A 190 7.65 24.15 -1.13
C ASP A 190 7.42 25.46 -1.87
N TYR A 191 7.48 25.39 -3.20
CA TYR A 191 7.23 26.52 -4.09
C TYR A 191 5.78 26.67 -4.51
N ALA A 192 4.89 25.79 -4.08
CA ALA A 192 3.48 25.91 -4.40
C ALA A 192 2.91 27.15 -3.68
N GLU A 193 2.19 27.96 -4.44
CA GLU A 193 1.41 29.04 -3.86
C GLU A 193 0.37 28.44 -2.93
N LYS A 194 0.30 28.95 -1.69
CA LYS A 194 -0.75 28.55 -0.76
C LYS A 194 -2.08 28.96 -1.36
N ILE A 195 -2.91 27.98 -1.64
CA ILE A 195 -4.28 28.26 -2.09
C ILE A 195 -4.98 28.93 -0.91
N GLU A 196 -5.31 30.23 -1.05
CA GLU A 196 -6.28 30.85 -0.17
C GLU A 196 -7.61 30.13 -0.35
N VAL A 197 -7.85 29.15 0.53
CA VAL A 197 -9.11 28.42 0.55
C VAL A 197 -10.16 29.42 1.03
N LYS A 198 -10.86 30.08 0.08
CA LYS A 198 -12.14 30.73 0.40
C LYS A 198 -12.96 29.71 1.18
N HIS A 199 -13.57 30.15 2.28
CA HIS A 199 -14.43 29.38 3.18
C HIS A 199 -15.58 28.64 2.45
N SER A 200 -15.26 27.74 1.55
CA SER A 200 -16.22 26.76 1.04
C SER A 200 -16.16 25.56 1.96
N ASN A 201 -17.33 25.05 2.31
CA ASN A 201 -17.49 23.84 3.14
C ASN A 201 -16.94 22.61 2.39
N HIS A 202 -15.59 22.52 2.20
CA HIS A 202 -14.92 21.44 1.45
C HIS A 202 -15.42 20.05 1.86
N LEU A 203 -15.67 19.84 3.15
CA LEU A 203 -16.26 18.58 3.63
C LEU A 203 -17.69 18.36 3.11
N LYS A 204 -18.50 19.41 3.00
CA LYS A 204 -19.86 19.30 2.44
C LYS A 204 -19.81 19.05 0.94
N ASP A 205 -18.93 19.74 0.24
CA ASP A 205 -18.76 19.56 -1.21
C ASP A 205 -18.20 18.16 -1.53
N MET A 206 -17.22 17.70 -0.74
CA MET A 206 -16.68 16.34 -0.84
C MET A 206 -17.76 15.28 -0.57
N THR A 207 -18.54 15.42 0.51
CA THR A 207 -19.63 14.49 0.83
C THR A 207 -20.76 14.55 -0.19
N TYR A 208 -21.07 15.70 -0.74
CA TYR A 208 -22.04 15.86 -1.83
C TYR A 208 -21.58 15.15 -3.11
N ASN A 209 -20.32 15.39 -3.51
CA ASN A 209 -19.73 14.75 -4.68
C ASN A 209 -19.62 13.23 -4.49
N MET A 210 -19.24 12.75 -3.32
CA MET A 210 -19.26 11.32 -2.99
C MET A 210 -20.63 10.69 -3.16
N LYS A 211 -21.68 11.33 -2.61
CA LYS A 211 -23.06 10.84 -2.75
C LYS A 211 -23.50 10.81 -4.22
N LYS A 212 -23.14 11.81 -5.02
CA LYS A 212 -23.44 11.87 -6.45
C LYS A 212 -22.74 10.77 -7.24
N ILE A 213 -21.44 10.54 -6.97
CA ILE A 213 -20.63 9.50 -7.59
C ILE A 213 -21.20 8.12 -7.27
N LEU A 214 -21.51 7.85 -6.00
CA LEU A 214 -22.03 6.56 -5.54
C LEU A 214 -23.50 6.30 -5.99
N LYS A 215 -24.22 7.30 -6.49
CA LYS A 215 -25.54 7.09 -7.13
C LYS A 215 -25.42 6.43 -8.50
N THR A 216 -24.27 6.52 -9.17
CA THR A 216 -24.08 5.94 -10.51
C THR A 216 -23.73 4.45 -10.40
N PRO A 217 -24.62 3.51 -10.80
CA PRO A 217 -24.39 2.07 -10.59
C PRO A 217 -23.10 1.56 -11.25
N LYS A 218 -22.76 2.10 -12.42
CA LYS A 218 -21.53 1.75 -13.15
C LYS A 218 -20.28 2.10 -12.35
N VAL A 219 -20.18 3.33 -11.83
CA VAL A 219 -19.05 3.80 -11.02
C VAL A 219 -18.93 3.02 -9.71
N LYS A 220 -20.07 2.81 -9.03
CA LYS A 220 -20.12 2.01 -7.80
C LYS A 220 -19.60 0.58 -8.01
N THR A 221 -19.98 -0.07 -9.11
CA THR A 221 -19.52 -1.43 -9.44
C THR A 221 -18.03 -1.46 -9.74
N TYR A 222 -17.49 -0.44 -10.43
CA TYR A 222 -16.06 -0.34 -10.72
C TYR A 222 -15.23 -0.10 -9.44
N ILE A 223 -15.71 0.77 -8.55
CA ILE A 223 -15.11 0.98 -7.23
C ILE A 223 -15.11 -0.34 -6.44
N ALA A 224 -16.23 -1.06 -6.40
CA ALA A 224 -16.33 -2.34 -5.71
C ALA A 224 -15.36 -3.39 -6.28
N SER A 225 -15.21 -3.47 -7.61
CA SER A 225 -14.26 -4.39 -8.24
C SER A 225 -12.81 -4.08 -7.84
N TYR A 226 -12.44 -2.80 -7.77
CA TYR A 226 -11.12 -2.38 -7.31
C TYR A 226 -10.89 -2.73 -5.83
N ILE A 227 -11.86 -2.43 -4.95
CA ILE A 227 -11.76 -2.71 -3.51
C ILE A 227 -11.58 -4.21 -3.28
N LEU A 228 -12.42 -5.06 -3.89
CA LEU A 228 -12.32 -6.51 -3.74
C LEU A 228 -11.00 -7.04 -4.31
N GLY A 229 -10.59 -6.58 -5.50
CA GLY A 229 -9.33 -7.00 -6.13
C GLY A 229 -8.09 -6.63 -5.33
N LYS A 230 -8.12 -5.50 -4.63
CA LYS A 230 -7.04 -5.07 -3.75
C LYS A 230 -7.03 -5.88 -2.45
N GLU A 231 -8.17 -5.98 -1.78
CA GLU A 231 -8.21 -6.53 -0.42
C GLU A 231 -8.12 -8.07 -0.40
N VAL A 232 -8.50 -8.77 -1.47
CA VAL A 232 -8.28 -10.22 -1.60
C VAL A 232 -6.79 -10.60 -1.54
N THR A 233 -5.90 -9.68 -1.88
CA THR A 233 -4.44 -9.88 -1.83
C THR A 233 -3.79 -9.30 -0.57
N HIS A 234 -4.47 -8.42 0.14
CA HIS A 234 -3.88 -7.67 1.24
C HIS A 234 -4.18 -8.27 2.62
N ALA A 235 -5.38 -8.83 2.80
CA ALA A 235 -5.85 -9.28 4.11
C ALA A 235 -4.98 -10.36 4.79
N GLN A 236 -4.34 -11.24 4.00
CA GLN A 236 -3.58 -12.40 4.50
C GLN A 236 -2.06 -12.20 4.52
N ILE A 237 -1.53 -11.05 4.19
CA ILE A 237 -0.06 -10.85 4.08
C ILE A 237 0.67 -11.13 5.40
N TRP A 238 0.01 -10.91 6.55
CA TRP A 238 0.58 -11.11 7.88
C TRP A 238 0.78 -12.58 8.27
N VAL A 239 0.20 -13.53 7.53
CA VAL A 239 0.43 -14.96 7.73
C VAL A 239 1.50 -15.54 6.81
N PHE A 240 2.04 -14.79 5.84
CA PHE A 240 3.00 -15.30 4.86
C PHE A 240 4.31 -15.75 5.52
N THR A 241 4.94 -14.91 6.32
CA THR A 241 6.19 -15.26 7.01
C THR A 241 5.99 -16.38 8.03
N PRO A 242 4.98 -16.35 8.91
CA PRO A 242 4.68 -17.50 9.78
C PRO A 242 4.46 -18.81 9.00
N LEU A 243 3.80 -18.77 7.86
CA LEU A 243 3.55 -19.95 7.03
C LEU A 243 4.84 -20.49 6.41
N MET A 244 5.74 -19.59 5.92
CA MET A 244 7.05 -20.00 5.40
C MET A 244 7.90 -20.68 6.48
N LEU A 245 7.94 -20.13 7.68
CA LEU A 245 8.67 -20.73 8.81
C LEU A 245 8.08 -22.07 9.22
N MET A 246 6.75 -22.21 9.21
CA MET A 246 6.05 -23.45 9.54
C MET A 246 6.44 -24.62 8.60
N VAL A 247 6.70 -24.33 7.32
CA VAL A 247 7.13 -25.34 6.35
C VAL A 247 8.66 -25.53 6.30
N GLY A 248 9.39 -24.93 7.23
CA GLY A 248 10.83 -25.11 7.39
C GLY A 248 11.72 -24.17 6.57
N VAL A 249 11.17 -23.07 6.02
CA VAL A 249 12.01 -22.03 5.38
C VAL A 249 12.81 -21.30 6.46
N PRO A 250 14.16 -21.30 6.39
CA PRO A 250 14.99 -20.59 7.36
C PRO A 250 14.75 -19.08 7.34
N ILE A 251 14.86 -18.43 8.49
CA ILE A 251 14.61 -16.99 8.62
C ILE A 251 15.54 -16.15 7.74
N GLU A 252 16.75 -16.60 7.49
CA GLU A 252 17.76 -15.92 6.67
C GLU A 252 17.33 -15.74 5.22
N ILE A 253 16.46 -16.63 4.73
CA ILE A 253 16.01 -16.65 3.35
C ILE A 253 14.50 -16.43 3.21
N VAL A 254 13.79 -16.14 4.31
CA VAL A 254 12.34 -15.88 4.30
C VAL A 254 11.98 -14.71 3.38
N SER A 255 12.90 -13.76 3.20
CA SER A 255 12.74 -12.66 2.24
C SER A 255 12.60 -13.11 0.80
N LEU A 256 13.10 -14.29 0.42
CA LEU A 256 12.98 -14.79 -0.96
C LEU A 256 11.51 -14.96 -1.39
N GLY A 257 10.64 -15.39 -0.47
CA GLY A 257 9.20 -15.47 -0.75
C GLY A 257 8.59 -14.09 -1.04
N TRP A 258 8.95 -13.08 -0.26
CA TRP A 258 8.53 -11.70 -0.47
C TRP A 258 9.10 -11.11 -1.77
N ILE A 259 10.39 -11.33 -2.04
CA ILE A 259 11.06 -10.91 -3.27
C ILE A 259 10.38 -11.53 -4.48
N PHE A 260 10.09 -12.82 -4.43
CA PHE A 260 9.37 -13.51 -5.49
C PHE A 260 7.98 -12.89 -5.71
N SER A 261 7.25 -12.57 -4.63
CA SER A 261 5.98 -11.87 -4.73
C SER A 261 6.13 -10.49 -5.40
N TYR A 262 7.16 -9.70 -5.06
CA TYR A 262 7.41 -8.40 -5.72
C TYR A 262 7.79 -8.54 -7.20
N ILE A 263 8.58 -9.53 -7.57
CA ILE A 263 8.91 -9.82 -8.96
C ILE A 263 7.63 -10.17 -9.74
N MET A 264 6.80 -11.03 -9.19
CA MET A 264 5.53 -11.42 -9.78
C MET A 264 4.55 -10.24 -9.87
N GLN A 265 4.60 -9.28 -8.95
CA GLN A 265 3.81 -8.05 -9.01
C GLN A 265 4.23 -7.17 -10.21
N ILE A 266 5.52 -7.05 -10.49
CA ILE A 266 6.02 -6.34 -11.68
C ILE A 266 5.54 -7.05 -12.95
N ILE A 267 5.60 -8.38 -13.00
CA ILE A 267 5.10 -9.18 -14.13
C ILE A 267 3.59 -8.95 -14.30
N GLY A 268 2.82 -9.00 -13.22
CA GLY A 268 1.38 -8.74 -13.24
C GLY A 268 1.03 -7.35 -13.78
N ALA A 269 1.77 -6.31 -13.37
CA ALA A 269 1.58 -4.96 -13.89
C ALA A 269 1.86 -4.87 -15.40
N LYS A 270 2.92 -5.53 -15.90
CA LYS A 270 3.21 -5.61 -17.35
C LYS A 270 2.15 -6.37 -18.13
N ILE A 271 1.56 -7.41 -17.56
CA ILE A 271 0.44 -8.12 -18.19
C ILE A 271 -0.78 -7.21 -18.24
N ALA A 272 -1.05 -6.45 -17.17
CA ALA A 272 -2.16 -5.50 -17.11
C ALA A 272 -2.08 -4.42 -18.21
N GLU A 273 -0.87 -3.95 -18.55
CA GLU A 273 -0.66 -3.03 -19.68
C GLU A 273 -1.16 -3.61 -21.02
N LYS A 274 -1.03 -4.92 -21.23
CA LYS A 274 -1.52 -5.60 -22.44
C LYS A 274 -3.02 -5.90 -22.40
N MET A 275 -3.65 -5.69 -21.26
CA MET A 275 -5.09 -5.93 -21.08
C MET A 275 -5.95 -4.67 -21.31
N ILE A 276 -5.41 -3.60 -21.92
CA ILE A 276 -6.13 -2.31 -22.07
C ILE A 276 -7.49 -2.53 -22.74
N ASP A 277 -7.56 -3.28 -23.85
CA ASP A 277 -8.78 -3.52 -24.63
C ASP A 277 -9.63 -4.69 -24.09
N VAL A 278 -9.20 -5.35 -23.02
CA VAL A 278 -9.93 -6.47 -22.42
C VAL A 278 -11.13 -5.94 -21.62
N ARG A 279 -12.25 -6.66 -21.65
CA ARG A 279 -13.45 -6.33 -20.88
C ARG A 279 -13.16 -6.25 -19.38
N ILE A 280 -13.76 -5.28 -18.69
CA ILE A 280 -13.51 -5.07 -17.26
C ILE A 280 -13.94 -6.27 -16.40
N SER A 281 -14.99 -6.98 -16.80
CA SER A 281 -15.39 -8.22 -16.14
C SER A 281 -14.26 -9.28 -16.16
N THR A 282 -13.54 -9.38 -17.28
CA THR A 282 -12.39 -10.29 -17.43
C THR A 282 -11.18 -9.79 -16.61
N LYS A 283 -10.90 -8.47 -16.64
CA LYS A 283 -9.87 -7.83 -15.81
C LYS A 283 -10.08 -8.08 -14.32
N PHE A 284 -11.32 -8.23 -13.88
CA PHE A 284 -11.68 -8.51 -12.50
C PHE A 284 -11.66 -10.01 -12.18
N VAL A 285 -12.27 -10.86 -13.03
CA VAL A 285 -12.45 -12.27 -12.70
C VAL A 285 -11.16 -13.08 -12.74
N ILE A 286 -10.25 -12.78 -13.66
CA ILE A 286 -8.95 -13.49 -13.76
C ILE A 286 -8.13 -13.36 -12.46
N PRO A 287 -7.85 -12.14 -11.94
CA PRO A 287 -7.18 -11.99 -10.66
C PRO A 287 -7.89 -12.69 -9.51
N MET A 288 -9.23 -12.66 -9.46
CA MET A 288 -10.01 -13.32 -8.42
C MET A 288 -9.84 -14.84 -8.45
N ILE A 289 -10.00 -15.46 -9.62
CA ILE A 289 -9.81 -16.91 -9.79
C ILE A 289 -8.39 -17.31 -9.38
N LEU A 290 -7.38 -16.60 -9.86
CA LEU A 290 -5.99 -16.87 -9.50
C LEU A 290 -5.79 -16.77 -7.99
N SER A 291 -6.35 -15.73 -7.34
CA SER A 291 -6.22 -15.51 -5.90
C SER A 291 -6.84 -16.65 -5.10
N LEU A 292 -8.10 -16.99 -5.40
CA LEU A 292 -8.82 -18.03 -4.66
C LEU A 292 -8.22 -19.42 -4.93
N SER A 293 -7.73 -19.69 -6.15
CA SER A 293 -7.15 -20.99 -6.53
C SER A 293 -5.86 -21.29 -5.78
N TRP A 294 -4.90 -20.35 -5.72
CA TRP A 294 -3.65 -20.62 -5.02
C TRP A 294 -3.86 -20.76 -3.51
N MET A 295 -4.79 -20.00 -2.93
CA MET A 295 -5.16 -20.13 -1.52
C MET A 295 -5.76 -21.52 -1.24
N MET A 296 -6.62 -22.02 -2.14
CA MET A 296 -7.17 -23.37 -2.00
C MET A 296 -6.07 -24.44 -2.03
N ILE A 297 -5.07 -24.30 -2.90
CA ILE A 297 -3.94 -25.21 -2.95
C ILE A 297 -3.17 -25.21 -1.62
N ILE A 298 -2.91 -24.03 -1.03
CA ILE A 298 -2.26 -23.92 0.28
C ILE A 298 -3.08 -24.59 1.38
N ILE A 299 -4.40 -24.45 1.36
CA ILE A 299 -5.28 -25.10 2.35
C ILE A 299 -5.19 -26.62 2.24
N ILE A 300 -5.22 -27.16 1.03
CA ILE A 300 -5.19 -28.61 0.79
C ILE A 300 -3.81 -29.19 1.09
N LYS A 301 -2.75 -28.51 0.69
CA LYS A 301 -1.38 -29.02 0.81
C LYS A 301 -0.39 -27.88 1.04
N THR A 302 -0.02 -27.66 2.30
CA THR A 302 1.02 -26.72 2.68
C THR A 302 2.35 -27.46 2.84
N ASN A 303 3.36 -27.10 2.03
CA ASN A 303 4.72 -27.62 2.11
C ASN A 303 5.72 -26.65 1.46
N ILE A 304 7.00 -27.00 1.49
CA ILE A 304 8.09 -26.16 0.96
C ILE A 304 7.93 -25.82 -0.53
N PHE A 305 7.23 -26.64 -1.31
CA PHE A 305 7.02 -26.38 -2.75
C PHE A 305 5.80 -25.48 -2.97
N THR A 306 4.70 -25.74 -2.27
CA THR A 306 3.45 -24.95 -2.44
C THR A 306 3.54 -23.56 -1.85
N ILE A 307 4.46 -23.32 -0.91
CA ILE A 307 4.63 -21.99 -0.31
C ILE A 307 5.00 -20.91 -1.33
N TRP A 308 5.68 -21.28 -2.42
CA TRP A 308 6.05 -20.34 -3.49
C TRP A 308 4.84 -19.79 -4.27
N LEU A 309 3.65 -20.39 -4.10
CA LEU A 309 2.41 -19.84 -4.64
C LEU A 309 2.06 -18.46 -4.05
N ILE A 310 2.71 -18.05 -2.95
CA ILE A 310 2.69 -16.65 -2.46
C ILE A 310 3.07 -15.66 -3.58
N GLY A 311 3.92 -16.06 -4.53
CA GLY A 311 4.21 -15.25 -5.71
C GLY A 311 2.98 -14.90 -6.54
N ILE A 312 1.96 -15.77 -6.60
CA ILE A 312 0.69 -15.49 -7.30
C ILE A 312 -0.03 -14.32 -6.63
N ASN A 313 0.11 -14.15 -5.31
CA ASN A 313 -0.44 -12.96 -4.63
C ASN A 313 0.14 -11.67 -5.20
N GLY A 314 1.45 -11.62 -5.43
CA GLY A 314 2.09 -10.49 -6.08
C GLY A 314 1.59 -10.29 -7.51
N LEU A 315 1.49 -11.37 -8.31
CA LEU A 315 0.96 -11.32 -9.68
C LEU A 315 -0.45 -10.70 -9.71
N VAL A 316 -1.33 -11.16 -8.83
CA VAL A 316 -2.71 -10.65 -8.71
C VAL A 316 -2.71 -9.18 -8.31
N GLN A 317 -1.84 -8.77 -7.38
CA GLN A 317 -1.68 -7.38 -6.96
C GLN A 317 -1.29 -6.48 -8.13
N GLY A 318 -0.33 -6.91 -8.95
CA GLY A 318 0.10 -6.20 -10.15
C GLY A 318 -1.00 -6.10 -11.20
N LEU A 319 -1.70 -7.22 -11.48
CA LEU A 319 -2.84 -7.26 -12.39
C LEU A 319 -3.95 -6.30 -11.94
N THR A 320 -4.36 -6.35 -10.67
CA THR A 320 -5.43 -5.52 -10.12
C THR A 320 -5.09 -4.03 -10.18
N SER A 321 -3.89 -3.67 -9.73
CA SER A 321 -3.44 -2.27 -9.72
C SER A 321 -3.34 -1.70 -11.13
N GLY A 322 -2.84 -2.47 -12.10
CA GLY A 322 -2.67 -2.01 -13.47
C GLY A 322 -3.95 -2.00 -14.28
N SER A 323 -4.91 -2.91 -14.04
CA SER A 323 -6.05 -3.11 -14.92
C SER A 323 -7.38 -2.53 -14.42
N LEU A 324 -7.56 -2.29 -13.11
CA LEU A 324 -8.83 -1.82 -12.54
C LEU A 324 -8.88 -0.32 -12.23
N ILE A 325 -7.72 0.34 -12.04
CA ILE A 325 -7.67 1.77 -11.75
C ILE A 325 -8.11 2.59 -12.97
N THR A 326 -7.54 2.32 -14.14
CA THR A 326 -7.82 3.08 -15.38
C THR A 326 -9.28 3.07 -15.75
N PRO A 327 -9.99 1.91 -15.85
CA PRO A 327 -11.43 1.92 -16.16
C PRO A 327 -12.27 2.67 -15.15
N MET A 328 -11.86 2.68 -13.87
CA MET A 328 -12.56 3.43 -12.83
C MET A 328 -12.43 4.95 -13.04
N GLN A 329 -11.27 5.41 -13.53
CA GLN A 329 -11.05 6.81 -13.88
C GLN A 329 -11.80 7.22 -15.15
N GLU A 330 -11.76 6.42 -16.21
CA GLU A 330 -12.39 6.70 -17.51
C GLU A 330 -13.92 6.81 -17.43
N VAL A 331 -14.54 6.16 -16.46
CA VAL A 331 -16.00 6.21 -16.23
C VAL A 331 -16.46 7.53 -15.63
N THR A 332 -15.51 8.37 -15.19
CA THR A 332 -15.78 9.61 -14.47
C THR A 332 -15.20 10.81 -15.23
N LYS A 333 -15.81 11.97 -15.04
CA LYS A 333 -15.28 13.24 -15.59
C LYS A 333 -13.93 13.55 -14.92
N ASP A 334 -13.03 14.21 -15.66
CA ASP A 334 -11.69 14.55 -15.18
C ASP A 334 -11.68 15.29 -13.84
N GLU A 335 -12.66 16.17 -13.62
CA GLU A 335 -12.81 16.96 -12.40
C GLU A 335 -13.03 16.12 -11.11
N VAL A 336 -13.56 14.89 -11.26
CA VAL A 336 -13.90 14.02 -10.11
C VAL A 336 -13.07 12.74 -10.03
N GLN A 337 -12.12 12.52 -10.93
CA GLN A 337 -11.28 11.31 -10.94
C GLN A 337 -10.50 11.12 -9.63
N THR A 338 -9.92 12.19 -9.09
CA THR A 338 -9.21 12.16 -7.80
C THR A 338 -10.14 11.79 -6.66
N THR A 339 -11.37 12.29 -6.67
CA THR A 339 -12.40 11.96 -5.67
C THR A 339 -12.78 10.48 -5.75
N VAL A 340 -12.92 9.92 -6.94
CA VAL A 340 -13.24 8.49 -7.13
C VAL A 340 -12.10 7.60 -6.61
N LEU A 341 -10.84 7.94 -6.90
CA LEU A 341 -9.69 7.23 -6.38
C LEU A 341 -9.61 7.30 -4.85
N SER A 342 -9.90 8.47 -4.28
CA SER A 342 -9.95 8.65 -2.82
C SER A 342 -11.05 7.80 -2.18
N ILE A 343 -12.25 7.77 -2.77
CA ILE A 343 -13.36 6.90 -2.31
C ILE A 343 -12.96 5.43 -2.36
N ALA A 344 -12.34 5.00 -3.46
CA ALA A 344 -11.92 3.62 -3.64
C ALA A 344 -10.82 3.22 -2.66
N SER A 345 -9.82 4.06 -2.43
CA SER A 345 -8.73 3.80 -1.49
C SER A 345 -9.19 3.81 -0.04
N THR A 346 -10.04 4.76 0.35
CA THR A 346 -10.64 4.81 1.69
C THR A 346 -11.58 3.64 1.92
N GLY A 347 -12.40 3.27 0.91
CA GLY A 347 -13.27 2.11 0.96
C GLY A 347 -12.50 0.80 1.15
N ALA A 348 -11.36 0.66 0.47
CA ALA A 348 -10.46 -0.48 0.66
C ALA A 348 -9.93 -0.56 2.10
N ARG A 349 -9.42 0.56 2.64
CA ARG A 349 -8.94 0.60 4.04
C ARG A 349 -10.06 0.32 5.06
N LEU A 350 -11.26 0.86 4.85
CA LEU A 350 -12.41 0.57 5.71
C LEU A 350 -12.79 -0.91 5.70
N LEU A 351 -12.71 -1.57 4.55
CA LEU A 351 -12.90 -3.01 4.44
C LEU A 351 -11.76 -3.77 5.12
N TYR A 352 -10.52 -3.31 4.97
CA TYR A 352 -9.34 -3.95 5.55
C TYR A 352 -9.37 -3.97 7.08
N ILE A 353 -9.91 -2.96 7.75
CA ILE A 353 -9.97 -2.86 9.22
C ILE A 353 -10.55 -4.14 9.86
N PRO A 354 -11.79 -4.58 9.58
CA PRO A 354 -12.31 -5.83 10.13
C PRO A 354 -11.63 -7.06 9.52
N LEU A 355 -11.24 -7.02 8.25
CA LEU A 355 -10.63 -8.16 7.57
C LEU A 355 -9.30 -8.56 8.21
N VAL A 356 -8.39 -7.62 8.45
CA VAL A 356 -7.07 -7.94 9.00
C VAL A 356 -7.21 -8.59 10.38
N TYR A 357 -8.16 -8.16 11.19
CA TYR A 357 -8.43 -8.79 12.48
C TYR A 357 -9.01 -10.21 12.32
N ILE A 358 -10.07 -10.36 11.54
CA ILE A 358 -10.77 -11.66 11.35
C ILE A 358 -9.82 -12.69 10.74
N ILE A 359 -9.08 -12.33 9.69
CA ILE A 359 -8.17 -13.25 9.00
C ILE A 359 -7.03 -13.69 9.91
N ASN A 360 -6.47 -12.77 10.69
CA ASN A 360 -5.42 -13.12 11.64
C ASN A 360 -5.96 -13.88 12.85
N TYR A 361 -7.20 -13.64 13.29
CA TYR A 361 -7.87 -14.47 14.30
C TYR A 361 -8.02 -15.93 13.82
N LEU A 362 -8.49 -16.14 12.59
CA LEU A 362 -8.57 -17.46 11.97
C LEU A 362 -7.18 -18.09 11.83
N GLY A 363 -6.17 -17.31 11.41
CA GLY A 363 -4.78 -17.73 11.31
C GLY A 363 -4.16 -18.12 12.66
N ASN A 364 -4.67 -17.58 13.77
CA ASN A 364 -4.23 -17.96 15.10
C ASN A 364 -4.74 -19.36 15.52
N ILE A 365 -5.88 -19.79 15.01
CA ILE A 365 -6.40 -21.16 15.21
C ILE A 365 -5.57 -22.13 14.39
N HIS A 366 -5.41 -21.84 13.11
CA HIS A 366 -4.54 -22.54 12.18
C HIS A 366 -4.19 -21.63 11.00
N LEU A 367 -2.92 -21.57 10.57
CA LEU A 367 -2.50 -20.60 9.54
C LEU A 367 -3.25 -20.75 8.22
N GLN A 368 -3.64 -21.96 7.82
CA GLN A 368 -4.46 -22.18 6.61
C GLN A 368 -5.87 -21.63 6.75
N TYR A 369 -6.44 -21.51 7.95
CA TYR A 369 -7.78 -20.95 8.15
C TYR A 369 -7.85 -19.46 7.78
N ALA A 370 -6.72 -18.75 7.82
CA ALA A 370 -6.65 -17.40 7.28
C ALA A 370 -7.05 -17.38 5.80
N PHE A 371 -6.52 -18.31 4.99
CA PHE A 371 -6.84 -18.39 3.56
C PHE A 371 -8.27 -18.88 3.32
N ALA A 372 -8.75 -19.83 4.13
CA ALA A 372 -10.15 -20.26 4.07
C ALA A 372 -11.11 -19.10 4.38
N GLY A 373 -10.77 -18.26 5.36
CA GLY A 373 -11.50 -17.04 5.69
C GLY A 373 -11.55 -16.05 4.55
N VAL A 374 -10.42 -15.80 3.86
CA VAL A 374 -10.39 -14.95 2.66
C VAL A 374 -11.30 -15.51 1.58
N ILE A 375 -11.21 -16.81 1.28
CA ILE A 375 -12.07 -17.46 0.28
C ILE A 375 -13.56 -17.30 0.66
N ALA A 376 -13.93 -17.59 1.90
CA ALA A 376 -15.31 -17.50 2.36
C ALA A 376 -15.89 -16.09 2.27
N ILE A 377 -15.08 -15.07 2.61
CA ILE A 377 -15.52 -13.66 2.60
C ILE A 377 -15.59 -13.12 1.18
N PHE A 378 -14.64 -13.45 0.30
CA PHE A 378 -14.54 -12.85 -1.02
C PHE A 378 -15.30 -13.58 -2.13
N LEU A 379 -15.64 -14.87 -1.97
CA LEU A 379 -16.26 -15.67 -3.03
C LEU A 379 -17.60 -15.09 -3.50
N ILE A 380 -18.53 -14.90 -2.58
CA ILE A 380 -19.89 -14.41 -2.93
C ILE A 380 -19.85 -12.96 -3.45
N PRO A 381 -19.21 -11.99 -2.78
CA PRO A 381 -19.11 -10.64 -3.31
C PRO A 381 -18.45 -10.58 -4.70
N SER A 382 -17.45 -11.42 -4.97
CA SER A 382 -16.80 -11.48 -6.28
C SER A 382 -17.73 -11.98 -7.38
N ILE A 383 -18.56 -13.00 -7.11
CA ILE A 383 -19.56 -13.48 -8.05
C ILE A 383 -20.58 -12.37 -8.36
N ILE A 384 -21.06 -11.67 -7.32
CA ILE A 384 -22.02 -10.58 -7.47
C ILE A 384 -21.43 -9.46 -8.33
N VAL A 385 -20.22 -9.00 -8.00
CA VAL A 385 -19.56 -7.91 -8.74
C VAL A 385 -19.28 -8.33 -10.17
N PHE A 386 -18.85 -9.56 -10.43
CA PHE A 386 -18.67 -10.08 -11.78
C PHE A 386 -19.98 -10.07 -12.60
N ALA A 387 -21.08 -10.53 -12.01
CA ALA A 387 -22.40 -10.51 -12.66
C ALA A 387 -22.85 -9.07 -12.98
N LEU A 388 -22.61 -8.12 -12.06
CA LEU A 388 -22.91 -6.70 -12.29
C LEU A 388 -22.05 -6.10 -13.41
N LEU A 389 -20.76 -6.41 -13.45
CA LEU A 389 -19.86 -5.98 -14.53
C LEU A 389 -20.34 -6.50 -15.89
N LYS A 390 -20.69 -7.78 -15.99
CA LYS A 390 -21.27 -8.40 -17.20
C LYS A 390 -22.55 -7.71 -17.64
N LYS A 391 -23.43 -7.36 -16.69
CA LYS A 391 -24.68 -6.63 -16.99
C LYS A 391 -24.41 -5.23 -17.53
N ILE A 392 -23.40 -4.54 -17.01
CA ILE A 392 -22.99 -3.21 -17.47
C ILE A 392 -22.42 -3.28 -18.89
N GLU A 393 -21.57 -4.27 -19.17
CA GLU A 393 -20.98 -4.51 -20.49
C GLU A 393 -22.06 -4.79 -21.56
N LYS A 394 -23.07 -5.62 -21.23
CA LYS A 394 -24.17 -5.92 -22.15
C LYS A 394 -25.05 -4.71 -22.48
N LYS A 395 -25.09 -3.68 -21.65
CA LYS A 395 -25.86 -2.46 -21.89
C LYS A 395 -25.08 -1.41 -22.70
N ALA A 396 -23.78 -1.60 -22.85
CA ALA A 396 -22.89 -0.68 -23.58
C ALA A 396 -22.73 -1.09 -25.07
N PHE A 397 -23.18 -2.29 -25.42
CA PHE A 397 -23.40 -2.79 -26.80
C PHE A 397 -24.88 -2.78 -27.13
#